data_334a601543ab2a7a276ffe494bcdfa29
#
_entry.id   334a601543ab2a7a276ffe494bcdfa29
#
_cell.length_a   1.000
_cell.length_b   1.000
_cell.length_c   1.000
_cell.angle_alpha   90.00
_cell.angle_beta   90.00
_cell.angle_gamma   90.00
#
_symmetry.space_group_name_H-M   'P 1'
#
loop_
_entity.id
_entity.type
_entity.pdbx_description
1 polymer ?
#
loop_
_entity_poly.entity_id
_entity_poly.type
_entity_poly.pdbx_seq_one_letter_code
_entity_poly.pdbx_strand_id
1 'polypeptide(L)'
;MTIGDGSSIWHLSQVRSEAVLGRNVVVGRGAYIGEGVRVGDNCKIQNYALVSEPAELEDGVVIGPAVVLTNDHFPRAINPDGSLKSADDWEQVGVTCKRGCAVGARSVCVAPVTIGEWATVAAGSVVTKDVPAYALVAGVPARRVKWVGRSGFPLDPDGENKWIDSRIGDRFVEDPETDTLTLVSEGEQA
;
A
#
# COMPACT_ATOMS: atom_id res chain seq x y z
N MET A 1 -6.91 15.82 -13.82
CA MET A 1 -5.61 15.29 -13.39
C MET A 1 -4.75 16.43 -12.91
N THR A 2 -4.14 16.26 -11.74
CA THR A 2 -3.18 17.22 -11.16
C THR A 2 -1.90 16.46 -10.79
N ILE A 3 -0.72 17.04 -11.06
CA ILE A 3 0.58 16.45 -10.74
C ILE A 3 1.41 17.51 -10.04
N GLY A 4 1.86 17.23 -8.81
CA GLY A 4 2.67 18.12 -8.01
C GLY A 4 4.11 18.25 -8.52
N ASP A 5 4.76 19.32 -8.12
CA ASP A 5 6.12 19.67 -8.53
C ASP A 5 7.14 18.57 -8.17
N GLY A 6 8.18 18.45 -8.97
CA GLY A 6 9.26 17.46 -8.78
C GLY A 6 8.89 16.02 -9.15
N SER A 7 7.65 15.77 -9.59
CA SER A 7 7.20 14.43 -9.97
C SER A 7 7.74 14.00 -11.33
N SER A 8 7.99 12.71 -11.49
CA SER A 8 8.54 12.10 -12.71
C SER A 8 7.61 10.99 -13.21
N ILE A 9 7.10 11.13 -14.44
CA ILE A 9 6.23 10.15 -15.10
C ILE A 9 7.01 9.51 -16.23
N TRP A 10 7.28 8.22 -16.12
CA TRP A 10 8.08 7.50 -17.13
C TRP A 10 7.21 7.05 -18.31
N HIS A 11 7.85 6.76 -19.41
CA HIS A 11 7.19 6.42 -20.69
C HIS A 11 6.25 5.21 -20.56
N LEU A 12 5.20 5.18 -21.38
CA LEU A 12 4.13 4.19 -21.42
C LEU A 12 3.25 4.13 -20.15
N SER A 13 3.43 5.03 -19.18
CA SER A 13 2.54 5.14 -18.04
C SER A 13 1.22 5.78 -18.45
N GLN A 14 0.15 5.38 -17.78
CA GLN A 14 -1.17 5.99 -17.93
C GLN A 14 -1.60 6.59 -16.60
N VAL A 15 -1.90 7.89 -16.60
CA VAL A 15 -2.52 8.57 -15.47
C VAL A 15 -3.87 9.08 -15.97
N ARG A 16 -4.95 8.56 -15.37
CA ARG A 16 -6.32 8.82 -15.82
C ARG A 16 -6.82 10.20 -15.38
N SER A 17 -8.00 10.54 -15.90
CA SER A 17 -8.72 11.76 -15.52
C SER A 17 -8.90 11.84 -14.00
N GLU A 18 -8.99 13.05 -13.47
CA GLU A 18 -9.23 13.37 -12.05
C GLU A 18 -8.22 12.80 -11.05
N ALA A 19 -7.24 12.00 -11.48
CA ALA A 19 -6.16 11.57 -10.60
C ALA A 19 -5.39 12.77 -10.05
N VAL A 20 -5.02 12.70 -8.76
CA VAL A 20 -4.26 13.74 -8.04
C VAL A 20 -2.99 13.10 -7.51
N LEU A 21 -1.84 13.54 -8.00
CA LEU A 21 -0.52 13.16 -7.53
C LEU A 21 0.11 14.33 -6.79
N GLY A 22 0.64 14.06 -5.60
CA GLY A 22 1.40 15.01 -4.81
C GLY A 22 2.75 15.38 -5.41
N ARG A 23 3.62 15.97 -4.60
CA ARG A 23 4.97 16.40 -4.98
C ARG A 23 5.96 15.23 -4.95
N ASN A 24 6.98 15.29 -5.81
CA ASN A 24 8.08 14.32 -5.85
C ASN A 24 7.61 12.86 -6.06
N VAL A 25 6.49 12.65 -6.75
CA VAL A 25 5.97 11.31 -7.05
C VAL A 25 6.73 10.73 -8.25
N VAL A 26 7.17 9.49 -8.13
CA VAL A 26 7.79 8.75 -9.23
C VAL A 26 6.82 7.69 -9.73
N VAL A 27 6.41 7.81 -11.00
CA VAL A 27 5.58 6.81 -11.69
C VAL A 27 6.44 6.08 -12.72
N GLY A 28 6.68 4.80 -12.47
CA GLY A 28 7.53 3.94 -13.28
C GLY A 28 6.91 3.58 -14.62
N ARG A 29 7.75 3.09 -15.54
CA ARG A 29 7.37 2.71 -16.91
C ARG A 29 6.14 1.79 -16.91
N GLY A 30 5.15 2.11 -17.75
CA GLY A 30 3.98 1.26 -17.96
C GLY A 30 3.07 1.10 -16.75
N ALA A 31 3.25 1.90 -15.70
CA ALA A 31 2.33 1.90 -14.56
C ALA A 31 0.99 2.52 -14.97
N TYR A 32 -0.08 2.04 -14.34
CA TYR A 32 -1.43 2.57 -14.50
C TYR A 32 -1.90 3.20 -13.20
N ILE A 33 -2.40 4.41 -13.29
CA ILE A 33 -3.05 5.15 -12.21
C ILE A 33 -4.49 5.45 -12.64
N GLY A 34 -5.45 4.85 -11.94
CA GLY A 34 -6.87 4.93 -12.24
C GLY A 34 -7.48 6.32 -12.09
N GLU A 35 -8.72 6.45 -12.53
CA GLU A 35 -9.46 7.70 -12.46
C GLU A 35 -9.72 8.12 -11.01
N GLY A 36 -9.49 9.38 -10.68
CA GLY A 36 -9.72 9.92 -9.34
C GLY A 36 -8.80 9.39 -8.24
N VAL A 37 -7.84 8.51 -8.55
CA VAL A 37 -6.85 8.00 -7.59
C VAL A 37 -6.10 9.15 -6.93
N ARG A 38 -5.89 9.07 -5.62
CA ARG A 38 -5.14 10.05 -4.83
C ARG A 38 -3.82 9.47 -4.38
N VAL A 39 -2.73 10.19 -4.67
CA VAL A 39 -1.36 9.82 -4.31
C VAL A 39 -0.73 10.99 -3.56
N GLY A 40 -0.28 10.76 -2.35
CA GLY A 40 0.41 11.74 -1.51
C GLY A 40 1.81 12.11 -2.02
N ASP A 41 2.51 12.90 -1.24
CA ASP A 41 3.86 13.37 -1.55
C ASP A 41 4.90 12.22 -1.43
N ASN A 42 6.00 12.30 -2.19
CA ASN A 42 7.16 11.41 -2.10
C ASN A 42 6.85 9.91 -2.34
N CYS A 43 5.78 9.59 -3.03
CA CYS A 43 5.42 8.21 -3.37
C CYS A 43 6.23 7.66 -4.56
N LYS A 44 6.48 6.35 -4.54
CA LYS A 44 7.15 5.64 -5.64
C LYS A 44 6.26 4.51 -6.14
N ILE A 45 5.70 4.65 -7.33
CA ILE A 45 4.89 3.65 -8.02
C ILE A 45 5.77 3.05 -9.11
N GLN A 46 6.20 1.80 -8.93
CA GLN A 46 7.19 1.17 -9.77
C GLN A 46 6.60 0.66 -11.11
N ASN A 47 7.48 0.17 -11.96
CA ASN A 47 7.14 -0.26 -13.31
C ASN A 47 6.00 -1.28 -13.34
N TYR A 48 5.03 -1.07 -14.24
CA TYR A 48 3.89 -1.95 -14.47
C TYR A 48 2.97 -2.18 -13.27
N ALA A 49 3.04 -1.36 -12.24
CA ALA A 49 2.07 -1.40 -11.15
C ALA A 49 0.70 -0.92 -11.65
N LEU A 50 -0.37 -1.55 -11.16
CA LEU A 50 -1.75 -1.21 -11.45
C LEU A 50 -2.39 -0.66 -10.17
N VAL A 51 -2.60 0.64 -10.14
CA VAL A 51 -3.28 1.35 -9.03
C VAL A 51 -4.69 1.70 -9.52
N SER A 52 -5.62 0.77 -9.29
CA SER A 52 -7.01 0.94 -9.73
C SER A 52 -7.76 1.93 -8.82
N GLU A 53 -8.72 2.61 -9.39
CA GLU A 53 -9.66 3.49 -8.68
C GLU A 53 -10.57 2.71 -7.72
N PRO A 54 -10.96 3.23 -6.58
CA PRO A 54 -10.64 4.52 -5.98
C PRO A 54 -9.48 4.44 -4.95
N ALA A 55 -8.35 3.83 -5.32
CA ALA A 55 -7.22 3.69 -4.39
C ALA A 55 -6.74 5.04 -3.84
N GLU A 56 -6.31 5.01 -2.57
CA GLU A 56 -5.72 6.14 -1.88
C GLU A 56 -4.34 5.76 -1.33
N LEU A 57 -3.31 6.51 -1.69
CA LEU A 57 -1.95 6.35 -1.22
C LEU A 57 -1.56 7.60 -0.45
N GLU A 58 -1.28 7.48 0.84
CA GLU A 58 -0.75 8.57 1.66
C GLU A 58 0.73 8.83 1.32
N ASP A 59 1.37 9.78 2.04
CA ASP A 59 2.75 10.19 1.76
C ASP A 59 3.76 9.04 1.94
N GLY A 60 4.79 9.03 1.09
CA GLY A 60 5.94 8.13 1.21
C GLY A 60 5.65 6.66 0.88
N VAL A 61 4.51 6.35 0.28
CA VAL A 61 4.13 4.98 -0.07
C VAL A 61 5.00 4.45 -1.22
N VAL A 62 5.40 3.18 -1.09
CA VAL A 62 6.09 2.45 -2.15
C VAL A 62 5.21 1.33 -2.70
N ILE A 63 4.89 1.39 -3.98
CA ILE A 63 4.22 0.33 -4.74
C ILE A 63 5.26 -0.33 -5.64
N GLY A 64 5.60 -1.58 -5.35
CA GLY A 64 6.62 -2.35 -6.07
C GLY A 64 6.26 -2.68 -7.52
N PRO A 65 7.21 -3.19 -8.31
CA PRO A 65 6.97 -3.55 -9.71
C PRO A 65 5.85 -4.59 -9.86
N ALA A 66 4.96 -4.36 -10.82
CA ALA A 66 3.85 -5.24 -11.17
C ALA A 66 2.93 -5.61 -9.97
N VAL A 67 2.81 -4.73 -8.98
CA VAL A 67 1.80 -4.82 -7.93
C VAL A 67 0.44 -4.52 -8.53
N VAL A 68 -0.59 -5.21 -8.05
CA VAL A 68 -2.00 -4.96 -8.42
C VAL A 68 -2.78 -4.56 -7.17
N LEU A 69 -3.32 -3.34 -7.19
CA LEU A 69 -4.37 -2.92 -6.26
C LEU A 69 -5.71 -3.08 -7.00
N THR A 70 -6.55 -4.03 -6.56
CA THR A 70 -7.83 -4.29 -7.22
C THR A 70 -8.90 -3.29 -6.81
N ASN A 71 -10.05 -3.28 -7.50
CA ASN A 71 -11.17 -2.38 -7.22
C ASN A 71 -12.55 -3.05 -7.29
N ASP A 72 -12.57 -4.35 -7.49
CA ASP A 72 -13.80 -5.14 -7.50
C ASP A 72 -13.61 -6.39 -6.63
N HIS A 73 -14.51 -6.57 -5.67
CA HIS A 73 -14.46 -7.72 -4.76
C HIS A 73 -15.07 -8.99 -5.40
N PHE A 74 -16.07 -8.82 -6.26
CA PHE A 74 -16.82 -9.92 -6.88
C PHE A 74 -16.97 -9.73 -8.41
N PRO A 75 -15.85 -9.75 -9.15
CA PRO A 75 -15.86 -9.39 -10.57
C PRO A 75 -16.72 -10.35 -11.42
N ARG A 76 -17.58 -9.77 -12.25
CA ARG A 76 -18.34 -10.46 -13.28
C ARG A 76 -18.49 -9.54 -14.49
N ALA A 77 -18.38 -10.09 -15.67
CA ALA A 77 -18.55 -9.34 -16.91
C ALA A 77 -20.03 -9.14 -17.29
N ILE A 78 -20.89 -10.02 -16.82
CA ILE A 78 -22.32 -10.04 -17.16
C ILE A 78 -23.20 -10.11 -15.91
N ASN A 79 -24.42 -9.61 -16.04
CA ASN A 79 -25.51 -9.78 -15.09
C ASN A 79 -26.15 -11.18 -15.20
N PRO A 80 -26.95 -11.63 -14.19
CA PRO A 80 -27.62 -12.94 -14.26
C PRO A 80 -28.53 -13.17 -15.48
N ASP A 81 -29.02 -12.08 -16.07
CA ASP A 81 -29.84 -12.13 -17.30
C ASP A 81 -29.04 -12.20 -18.61
N GLY A 82 -27.69 -12.20 -18.50
CA GLY A 82 -26.77 -12.25 -19.64
C GLY A 82 -26.41 -10.89 -20.23
N SER A 83 -26.94 -9.78 -19.72
CA SER A 83 -26.58 -8.44 -20.17
C SER A 83 -25.17 -8.07 -19.71
N LEU A 84 -24.45 -7.26 -20.50
CA LEU A 84 -23.13 -6.74 -20.10
C LEU A 84 -23.28 -5.80 -18.91
N LYS A 85 -22.46 -5.99 -17.87
CA LYS A 85 -22.39 -5.04 -16.74
C LYS A 85 -21.90 -3.67 -17.19
N SER A 86 -22.55 -2.66 -16.65
CA SER A 86 -22.20 -1.24 -16.75
C SER A 86 -21.55 -0.75 -15.45
N ALA A 87 -21.18 0.53 -15.40
CA ALA A 87 -20.67 1.16 -14.19
C ALA A 87 -21.67 1.14 -13.01
N ASP A 88 -22.96 1.07 -13.29
CA ASP A 88 -24.03 1.07 -12.27
C ASP A 88 -24.32 -0.33 -11.71
N ASP A 89 -23.71 -1.37 -12.26
CA ASP A 89 -23.99 -2.77 -11.92
C ASP A 89 -23.00 -3.38 -10.93
N TRP A 90 -22.09 -2.59 -10.36
CA TRP A 90 -21.11 -3.06 -9.38
C TRP A 90 -20.71 -1.98 -8.39
N GLU A 91 -20.27 -2.39 -7.22
CA GLU A 91 -19.77 -1.51 -6.18
C GLU A 91 -18.25 -1.38 -6.32
N GLN A 92 -17.80 -0.17 -6.55
CA GLN A 92 -16.39 0.14 -6.62
C GLN A 92 -15.80 0.24 -5.19
N VAL A 93 -14.78 -0.57 -4.91
CA VAL A 93 -14.06 -0.59 -3.63
C VAL A 93 -12.57 -0.36 -3.86
N GLY A 94 -11.87 0.23 -2.90
CA GLY A 94 -10.48 0.62 -3.07
C GLY A 94 -9.53 0.03 -2.05
N VAL A 95 -8.24 0.17 -2.35
CA VAL A 95 -7.14 -0.12 -1.45
C VAL A 95 -6.63 1.20 -0.87
N THR A 96 -6.52 1.27 0.46
CA THR A 96 -5.91 2.40 1.15
C THR A 96 -4.51 2.00 1.61
N CYS A 97 -3.50 2.75 1.17
CA CYS A 97 -2.12 2.60 1.60
C CYS A 97 -1.75 3.76 2.51
N LYS A 98 -1.53 3.47 3.79
CA LYS A 98 -1.18 4.47 4.79
C LYS A 98 0.27 4.90 4.68
N ARG A 99 0.59 6.05 5.29
CA ARG A 99 1.90 6.71 5.23
C ARG A 99 3.07 5.72 5.38
N GLY A 100 4.05 5.83 4.49
CA GLY A 100 5.32 5.10 4.56
C GLY A 100 5.22 3.59 4.34
N CYS A 101 4.04 3.03 4.07
CA CYS A 101 3.92 1.60 3.81
C CYS A 101 4.56 1.19 2.47
N ALA A 102 4.95 -0.07 2.38
CA ALA A 102 5.59 -0.63 1.19
C ALA A 102 4.91 -1.92 0.74
N VAL A 103 4.52 -1.98 -0.53
CA VAL A 103 3.96 -3.19 -1.15
C VAL A 103 4.99 -3.78 -2.09
N GLY A 104 5.50 -4.97 -1.75
CA GLY A 104 6.53 -5.69 -2.50
C GLY A 104 6.10 -6.12 -3.90
N ALA A 105 7.09 -6.31 -4.77
CA ALA A 105 6.87 -6.65 -6.18
C ALA A 105 5.92 -7.83 -6.38
N ARG A 106 5.04 -7.74 -7.41
CA ARG A 106 4.09 -8.79 -7.80
C ARG A 106 3.10 -9.19 -6.72
N SER A 107 2.89 -8.37 -5.70
CA SER A 107 1.81 -8.59 -4.72
C SER A 107 0.47 -8.15 -5.28
N VAL A 108 -0.59 -8.77 -4.78
CA VAL A 108 -1.97 -8.39 -5.08
C VAL A 108 -2.65 -7.97 -3.79
N CYS A 109 -3.20 -6.77 -3.74
CA CYS A 109 -4.07 -6.31 -2.66
C CYS A 109 -5.52 -6.37 -3.15
N VAL A 110 -6.30 -7.28 -2.56
CA VAL A 110 -7.70 -7.50 -2.93
C VAL A 110 -8.57 -6.52 -2.14
N ALA A 111 -9.11 -5.53 -2.84
CA ALA A 111 -9.97 -4.51 -2.24
C ALA A 111 -11.29 -5.10 -1.69
N PRO A 112 -11.87 -4.52 -0.60
CA PRO A 112 -11.33 -3.41 0.17
C PRO A 112 -10.31 -3.88 1.22
N VAL A 113 -9.13 -3.26 1.26
CA VAL A 113 -8.15 -3.48 2.34
C VAL A 113 -7.37 -2.20 2.63
N THR A 114 -6.95 -2.06 3.89
CA THR A 114 -6.03 -1.01 4.33
C THR A 114 -4.67 -1.61 4.64
N ILE A 115 -3.61 -1.05 4.06
CA ILE A 115 -2.23 -1.33 4.43
C ILE A 115 -1.81 -0.26 5.44
N GLY A 116 -1.58 -0.68 6.67
CA GLY A 116 -1.29 0.21 7.79
C GLY A 116 0.01 1.00 7.64
N GLU A 117 0.14 2.03 8.45
CA GLU A 117 1.29 2.94 8.45
C GLU A 117 2.60 2.16 8.64
N TRP A 118 3.61 2.42 7.80
CA TRP A 118 4.91 1.76 7.80
C TRP A 118 4.86 0.22 7.63
N ALA A 119 3.71 -0.35 7.34
CA ALA A 119 3.61 -1.78 7.09
C ALA A 119 4.34 -2.18 5.80
N THR A 120 4.80 -3.41 5.76
CA THR A 120 5.47 -3.98 4.59
C THR A 120 4.75 -5.25 4.13
N VAL A 121 4.35 -5.27 2.88
CA VAL A 121 3.87 -6.48 2.20
C VAL A 121 5.04 -7.11 1.45
N ALA A 122 5.42 -8.33 1.79
CA ALA A 122 6.50 -9.05 1.11
C ALA A 122 6.13 -9.34 -0.35
N ALA A 123 7.14 -9.39 -1.22
CA ALA A 123 6.94 -9.65 -2.64
C ALA A 123 6.16 -10.96 -2.89
N GLY A 124 5.27 -10.96 -3.89
CA GLY A 124 4.46 -12.12 -4.29
C GLY A 124 3.32 -12.47 -3.33
N SER A 125 2.99 -11.61 -2.38
CA SER A 125 1.91 -11.85 -1.42
C SER A 125 0.53 -11.51 -1.98
N VAL A 126 -0.51 -12.18 -1.45
CA VAL A 126 -1.92 -11.83 -1.73
C VAL A 126 -2.57 -11.34 -0.44
N VAL A 127 -2.80 -10.06 -0.35
CA VAL A 127 -3.42 -9.40 0.81
C VAL A 127 -4.94 -9.44 0.64
N THR A 128 -5.63 -10.07 1.60
CA THR A 128 -7.09 -10.23 1.60
C THR A 128 -7.77 -9.70 2.85
N LYS A 129 -6.99 -9.08 3.75
CA LYS A 129 -7.44 -8.44 5.00
C LYS A 129 -6.56 -7.25 5.28
N ASP A 130 -7.05 -6.33 6.10
CA ASP A 130 -6.26 -5.19 6.57
C ASP A 130 -4.93 -5.65 7.19
N VAL A 131 -3.91 -4.85 6.96
CA VAL A 131 -2.56 -5.07 7.47
C VAL A 131 -2.31 -4.06 8.59
N PRO A 132 -2.01 -4.49 9.81
CA PRO A 132 -1.72 -3.58 10.91
C PRO A 132 -0.53 -2.67 10.61
N ALA A 133 -0.50 -1.49 11.23
CA ALA A 133 0.68 -0.61 11.19
C ALA A 133 1.93 -1.37 11.65
N TYR A 134 3.05 -1.10 11.01
CA TYR A 134 4.36 -1.74 11.31
C TYR A 134 4.42 -3.26 11.11
N ALA A 135 3.40 -3.89 10.53
CA ALA A 135 3.42 -5.33 10.27
C ALA A 135 4.17 -5.65 8.98
N LEU A 136 5.03 -6.67 9.02
CA LEU A 136 5.51 -7.38 7.83
C LEU A 136 4.59 -8.57 7.57
N VAL A 137 3.87 -8.54 6.45
CA VAL A 137 3.02 -9.66 6.04
C VAL A 137 3.60 -10.36 4.81
N ALA A 138 3.40 -11.68 4.74
CA ALA A 138 3.88 -12.51 3.63
C ALA A 138 2.93 -13.67 3.32
N GLY A 139 2.95 -14.17 2.09
CA GLY A 139 2.28 -15.39 1.66
C GLY A 139 0.95 -15.19 0.93
N VAL A 140 0.28 -16.32 0.64
CA VAL A 140 -0.99 -16.41 -0.08
C VAL A 140 -1.92 -17.35 0.69
N PRO A 141 -2.90 -16.82 1.43
CA PRO A 141 -3.11 -15.41 1.74
C PRO A 141 -2.04 -14.86 2.68
N ALA A 142 -1.77 -13.56 2.62
CA ALA A 142 -0.76 -12.89 3.45
C ALA A 142 -1.10 -12.99 4.94
N ARG A 143 -0.07 -13.23 5.78
CA ARG A 143 -0.16 -13.28 7.23
C ARG A 143 1.01 -12.52 7.83
N ARG A 144 0.83 -11.93 9.01
CA ARG A 144 1.93 -11.27 9.72
C ARG A 144 3.00 -12.29 10.11
N VAL A 145 4.23 -11.95 9.75
CA VAL A 145 5.41 -12.79 10.05
C VAL A 145 6.37 -12.09 10.99
N LYS A 146 6.38 -10.75 11.02
CA LYS A 146 7.24 -9.93 11.88
C LYS A 146 6.62 -8.54 12.08
N TRP A 147 7.23 -7.78 13.00
CA TRP A 147 7.12 -6.33 13.07
C TRP A 147 8.30 -5.67 12.35
N VAL A 148 8.08 -4.49 11.75
CA VAL A 148 9.10 -3.68 11.07
C VAL A 148 9.04 -2.25 11.59
N GLY A 149 10.18 -1.60 11.65
CA GLY A 149 10.27 -0.20 12.05
C GLY A 149 10.17 0.77 10.86
N ARG A 150 10.25 2.06 11.15
CA ARG A 150 10.28 3.12 10.13
C ARG A 150 11.54 3.04 9.25
N SER A 151 12.60 2.38 9.71
CA SER A 151 13.78 2.08 8.89
C SER A 151 13.51 1.06 7.79
N GLY A 152 12.36 0.37 7.81
CA GLY A 152 12.00 -0.73 6.90
C GLY A 152 12.62 -2.09 7.28
N PHE A 153 13.31 -2.17 8.41
CA PHE A 153 13.92 -3.41 8.89
C PHE A 153 13.08 -4.06 9.99
N PRO A 154 13.17 -5.40 10.14
CA PRO A 154 12.56 -6.09 11.26
C PRO A 154 13.03 -5.51 12.60
N LEU A 155 12.09 -5.39 13.54
CA LEU A 155 12.38 -4.95 14.90
C LEU A 155 13.05 -6.05 15.70
N ASP A 156 13.90 -5.64 16.64
CA ASP A 156 14.52 -6.52 17.63
C ASP A 156 13.71 -6.52 18.94
N PRO A 157 13.62 -7.65 19.66
CA PRO A 157 13.01 -7.68 21.00
C PRO A 157 13.75 -6.77 22.01
N ASP A 158 13.02 -5.99 22.81
CA ASP A 158 13.54 -5.09 23.82
C ASP A 158 12.82 -5.27 25.19
N GLY A 159 12.45 -6.51 25.52
CA GLY A 159 11.69 -6.90 26.69
C GLY A 159 10.36 -7.56 26.35
N GLU A 160 9.55 -7.81 27.38
CA GLU A 160 8.23 -8.38 27.19
C GLU A 160 7.30 -7.40 26.43
N ASN A 161 6.77 -7.83 25.30
CA ASN A 161 5.92 -7.03 24.39
C ASN A 161 6.57 -5.68 23.97
N LYS A 162 7.90 -5.57 24.01
CA LYS A 162 8.64 -4.37 23.62
C LYS A 162 9.59 -4.68 22.48
N TRP A 163 9.69 -3.72 21.59
CA TRP A 163 10.47 -3.83 20.38
C TRP A 163 11.27 -2.57 20.11
N ILE A 164 12.41 -2.70 19.46
CA ILE A 164 13.28 -1.59 19.07
C ILE A 164 13.67 -1.70 17.60
N ASP A 165 13.64 -0.58 16.90
CA ASP A 165 14.34 -0.42 15.62
C ASP A 165 15.80 -0.05 15.93
N SER A 166 16.68 -1.05 15.97
CA SER A 166 18.10 -0.87 16.32
C SER A 166 18.88 0.02 15.36
N ARG A 167 18.28 0.42 14.21
CA ARG A 167 18.93 1.30 13.23
C ARG A 167 18.72 2.78 13.51
N ILE A 168 17.56 3.13 14.08
CA ILE A 168 17.15 4.51 14.30
C ILE A 168 16.73 4.78 15.75
N GLY A 169 16.69 3.75 16.60
CA GLY A 169 16.40 3.87 18.01
C GLY A 169 14.91 3.99 18.38
N ASP A 170 14.01 3.87 17.43
CA ASP A 170 12.56 3.89 17.69
C ASP A 170 12.15 2.72 18.58
N ARG A 171 11.29 2.99 19.57
CA ARG A 171 10.80 1.96 20.50
C ARG A 171 9.31 1.80 20.38
N PHE A 172 8.86 0.55 20.48
CA PHE A 172 7.48 0.16 20.28
C PHE A 172 7.00 -0.73 21.42
N VAL A 173 5.66 -0.73 21.61
CA VAL A 173 4.96 -1.66 22.51
C VAL A 173 3.92 -2.41 21.69
N GLU A 174 3.93 -3.74 21.81
CA GLU A 174 2.95 -4.63 21.20
C GLU A 174 1.80 -4.86 22.18
N ASP A 175 0.59 -4.79 21.67
CA ASP A 175 -0.60 -5.30 22.34
C ASP A 175 -0.95 -6.68 21.74
N PRO A 176 -0.67 -7.78 22.44
CA PRO A 176 -0.91 -9.12 21.92
C PRO A 176 -2.41 -9.48 21.83
N GLU A 177 -3.30 -8.76 22.56
CA GLU A 177 -4.74 -9.03 22.50
C GLU A 177 -5.35 -8.50 21.19
N THR A 178 -4.87 -7.35 20.74
CA THR A 178 -5.34 -6.70 19.51
C THR A 178 -4.43 -6.96 18.29
N ASP A 179 -3.30 -7.63 18.48
CA ASP A 179 -2.26 -7.85 17.46
C ASP A 179 -1.81 -6.54 16.79
N THR A 180 -1.57 -5.51 17.62
CA THR A 180 -1.16 -4.17 17.17
C THR A 180 0.17 -3.75 17.78
N LEU A 181 0.89 -2.87 17.09
CA LEU A 181 2.14 -2.28 17.53
C LEU A 181 2.02 -0.76 17.58
N THR A 182 2.47 -0.16 18.68
CA THR A 182 2.43 1.30 18.88
C THR A 182 3.84 1.85 19.07
N LEU A 183 4.20 2.89 18.29
CA LEU A 183 5.42 3.66 18.50
C LEU A 183 5.29 4.47 19.80
N VAL A 184 6.20 4.28 20.75
CA VAL A 184 6.17 4.96 22.06
C VAL A 184 7.28 6.00 22.21
N SER A 185 8.38 5.87 21.50
CA SER A 185 9.41 6.90 21.42
C SER A 185 10.17 6.83 20.10
N GLU A 186 10.44 8.00 19.53
CA GLU A 186 11.32 8.13 18.37
C GLU A 186 12.78 8.16 18.85
N GLY A 187 13.66 7.48 18.11
CA GLY A 187 15.09 7.58 18.30
C GLY A 187 15.62 8.94 17.86
N GLU A 188 16.76 9.33 18.37
CA GLU A 188 17.45 10.54 17.89
C GLU A 188 17.88 10.31 16.44
N GLN A 189 17.40 11.17 15.55
CA GLN A 189 17.87 11.18 14.16
C GLN A 189 19.27 11.81 14.14
N ALA A 190 20.28 11.01 13.75
CA ALA A 190 21.65 11.47 13.60
C ALA A 190 21.84 12.31 12.33
#